data_8dd89ce525fd95e44ef790edb5f533ce
#
_entry.id   8dd89ce525fd95e44ef790edb5f533ce
#
_cell.length_a   1.000
_cell.length_b   1.000
_cell.length_c   1.000
_cell.angle_alpha   90.00
_cell.angle_beta   90.00
_cell.angle_gamma   90.00
#
_symmetry.space_group_name_H-M   'P 1'
#
loop_
_entity.id
_entity.type
_entity.pdbx_description
1 polymer ?
#
loop_
_entity_poly.entity_id
_entity_poly.type
_entity_poly.pdbx_seq_one_letter_code
_entity_poly.pdbx_strand_id
1 'polypeptide(L)'
;MCIRDRNDTVLIRICRDCGDESRPDAATLKRYSLGNTYVDSDNASIRAFARAHSRGRSTRSRMQSLANAVRQHMTGRISFGEYMTASAALAARSGDCTESAVLLAALARARGIPARVVSGIAYSSRFTGQAHVFSPHMWVQAWDGKRWISYDAGLGSFDAGHIALHVGDGDPAGMPPLLEGIRKLRILDAYAPVSSEGAGAAGHVVPSARASSEPST
;
A
#
# COMPACT_ATOMS: atom_id res chain seq x y z
N MET A 1 -7.11 9.10 -7.36
CA MET A 1 -6.84 10.22 -6.42
C MET A 1 -6.97 11.51 -7.21
N CYS A 2 -7.85 12.42 -6.83
CA CYS A 2 -7.97 13.75 -7.44
C CYS A 2 -7.37 14.78 -6.49
N ILE A 3 -6.52 15.65 -6.99
CA ILE A 3 -5.84 16.70 -6.23
C ILE A 3 -6.34 18.04 -6.73
N ARG A 4 -6.80 18.91 -5.82
CA ARG A 4 -7.13 20.30 -6.12
C ARG A 4 -6.33 21.20 -5.19
N ASP A 5 -5.51 22.07 -5.76
CA ASP A 5 -4.70 23.03 -5.01
C ASP A 5 -5.45 24.35 -4.80
N ARG A 6 -5.40 24.87 -3.59
CA ARG A 6 -5.82 26.22 -3.22
C ARG A 6 -4.92 26.72 -2.10
N ASN A 7 -4.03 27.67 -2.39
CA ASN A 7 -3.24 28.38 -1.38
C ASN A 7 -2.51 27.44 -0.39
N ASP A 8 -1.62 26.60 -0.91
CA ASP A 8 -0.82 25.62 -0.13
C ASP A 8 -1.63 24.51 0.55
N THR A 9 -2.92 24.43 0.31
CA THR A 9 -3.79 23.38 0.82
C THR A 9 -4.24 22.48 -0.32
N VAL A 10 -3.97 21.18 -0.20
CA VAL A 10 -4.32 20.17 -1.20
C VAL A 10 -5.52 19.37 -0.73
N LEU A 11 -6.60 19.35 -1.51
CA LEU A 11 -7.72 18.45 -1.28
C LEU A 11 -7.46 17.12 -2.02
N ILE A 12 -7.28 16.05 -1.26
CA ILE A 12 -7.08 14.71 -1.81
C ILE A 12 -8.39 13.93 -1.69
N ARG A 13 -8.99 13.58 -2.81
CA ARG A 13 -10.13 12.66 -2.83
C ARG A 13 -9.62 11.24 -3.06
N ILE A 14 -9.87 10.37 -2.10
CA ILE A 14 -9.49 8.96 -2.18
C ILE A 14 -10.74 8.14 -2.40
N CYS A 15 -10.67 7.22 -3.32
CA CYS A 15 -11.74 6.29 -3.62
C CYS A 15 -11.15 4.99 -4.18
N ARG A 16 -11.87 3.90 -3.99
CA ARG A 16 -11.41 2.57 -4.39
C ARG A 16 -11.14 2.45 -5.89
N ASP A 17 -11.97 3.08 -6.71
CA ASP A 17 -12.03 2.83 -8.15
C ASP A 17 -12.12 4.11 -9.00
N CYS A 18 -11.75 5.27 -8.46
CA CYS A 18 -11.89 6.58 -9.13
C CYS A 18 -10.59 7.16 -9.69
N GLY A 19 -9.54 6.37 -9.83
CA GLY A 19 -8.33 6.82 -10.51
C GLY A 19 -8.56 6.87 -12.03
N ASP A 20 -8.17 7.97 -12.64
CA ASP A 20 -8.17 8.18 -14.08
C ASP A 20 -6.75 8.06 -14.69
N GLU A 21 -5.91 7.25 -14.07
CA GLU A 21 -4.60 6.95 -14.64
C GLU A 21 -4.76 6.43 -16.06
N SER A 22 -4.10 7.07 -16.99
CA SER A 22 -4.01 6.60 -18.37
C SER A 22 -3.42 5.18 -18.40
N ARG A 23 -3.81 4.40 -19.40
CA ARG A 23 -3.24 3.06 -19.60
C ARG A 23 -1.71 3.17 -19.68
N PRO A 24 -0.96 2.43 -18.84
CA PRO A 24 0.49 2.44 -18.90
C PRO A 24 0.99 1.90 -20.23
N ASP A 25 2.09 2.46 -20.71
CA ASP A 25 2.77 1.96 -21.91
C ASP A 25 3.44 0.59 -21.64
N ALA A 26 3.90 -0.05 -22.72
CA ALA A 26 4.54 -1.36 -22.64
C ALA A 26 5.84 -1.33 -21.82
N ALA A 27 6.59 -0.22 -21.85
CA ALA A 27 7.85 -0.08 -21.10
C ALA A 27 7.56 -0.02 -19.59
N THR A 28 6.57 0.74 -19.18
CA THR A 28 6.09 0.81 -17.79
C THR A 28 5.61 -0.55 -17.29
N LEU A 29 4.79 -1.26 -18.06
CA LEU A 29 4.33 -2.60 -17.68
C LEU A 29 5.49 -3.59 -17.58
N LYS A 30 6.45 -3.52 -18.51
CA LYS A 30 7.65 -4.34 -18.48
C LYS A 30 8.48 -4.06 -17.23
N ARG A 31 8.72 -2.78 -16.91
CA ARG A 31 9.44 -2.38 -15.68
C ARG A 31 8.84 -3.02 -14.44
N TYR A 32 7.54 -2.96 -14.28
CA TYR A 32 6.85 -3.51 -13.12
C TYR A 32 6.58 -5.03 -13.20
N SER A 33 7.01 -5.70 -14.27
CA SER A 33 6.97 -7.16 -14.40
C SER A 33 8.30 -7.83 -14.08
N LEU A 34 9.40 -7.07 -14.09
CA LEU A 34 10.75 -7.56 -13.84
C LEU A 34 11.10 -7.49 -12.36
N GLY A 35 11.93 -8.42 -11.90
CA GLY A 35 12.57 -8.35 -10.59
C GLY A 35 13.64 -7.25 -10.54
N ASN A 36 14.00 -6.85 -9.33
CA ASN A 36 15.20 -6.08 -9.01
C ASN A 36 15.85 -6.67 -7.77
N THR A 37 16.87 -6.03 -7.21
CA THR A 37 17.61 -6.52 -6.05
C THR A 37 16.68 -6.82 -4.85
N TYR A 38 15.70 -5.98 -4.57
CA TYR A 38 14.81 -6.12 -3.41
C TYR A 38 13.55 -6.92 -3.75
N VAL A 39 12.96 -6.67 -4.91
CA VAL A 39 11.80 -7.41 -5.40
C VAL A 39 12.33 -8.55 -6.29
N ASP A 40 13.05 -9.48 -5.70
CA ASP A 40 13.79 -10.57 -6.36
C ASP A 40 12.86 -11.69 -6.84
N SER A 41 11.93 -11.33 -7.74
CA SER A 41 10.89 -12.22 -8.27
C SER A 41 11.40 -13.48 -8.99
N ASP A 42 12.65 -13.47 -9.39
CA ASP A 42 13.33 -14.60 -10.03
C ASP A 42 13.89 -15.63 -9.06
N ASN A 43 13.92 -15.31 -7.76
CA ASN A 43 14.38 -16.22 -6.73
C ASN A 43 13.53 -17.50 -6.69
N ALA A 44 14.18 -18.65 -6.53
CA ALA A 44 13.53 -19.96 -6.59
C ALA A 44 12.46 -20.15 -5.50
N SER A 45 12.71 -19.66 -4.27
CA SER A 45 11.74 -19.74 -3.17
C SER A 45 10.54 -18.85 -3.41
N ILE A 46 10.75 -17.64 -3.94
CA ILE A 46 9.65 -16.72 -4.34
C ILE A 46 8.78 -17.37 -5.42
N ARG A 47 9.38 -17.93 -6.47
CA ARG A 47 8.65 -18.64 -7.53
C ARG A 47 7.85 -19.82 -7.02
N ALA A 48 8.45 -20.62 -6.12
CA ALA A 48 7.80 -21.78 -5.52
C ALA A 48 6.59 -21.36 -4.67
N PHE A 49 6.79 -20.39 -3.78
CA PHE A 49 5.71 -19.86 -2.94
C PHE A 49 4.58 -19.22 -3.77
N ALA A 50 4.95 -18.42 -4.79
CA ALA A 50 3.98 -17.80 -5.69
C ALA A 50 3.14 -18.84 -6.44
N ARG A 51 3.73 -19.94 -6.93
CA ARG A 51 2.99 -21.03 -7.58
C ARG A 51 2.02 -21.72 -6.63
N ALA A 52 2.45 -21.98 -5.40
CA ALA A 52 1.63 -22.67 -4.41
C ALA A 52 0.41 -21.85 -3.96
N HIS A 53 0.53 -20.51 -3.94
CA HIS A 53 -0.46 -19.64 -3.31
C HIS A 53 -1.22 -18.74 -4.29
N SER A 54 -0.83 -18.65 -5.57
CA SER A 54 -1.55 -17.85 -6.58
C SER A 54 -2.76 -18.62 -7.12
N ARG A 55 -3.88 -18.49 -6.46
CA ARG A 55 -5.12 -19.20 -6.79
C ARG A 55 -6.15 -18.29 -7.46
N GLY A 56 -6.97 -18.87 -8.33
CA GLY A 56 -8.02 -18.15 -9.06
C GLY A 56 -7.69 -17.91 -10.53
N ARG A 57 -8.71 -17.52 -11.30
CA ARG A 57 -8.60 -17.35 -12.75
C ARG A 57 -8.30 -15.91 -13.18
N SER A 58 -8.77 -14.93 -12.41
CA SER A 58 -8.54 -13.50 -12.70
C SER A 58 -7.29 -12.99 -11.95
N THR A 59 -6.71 -11.91 -12.46
CA THR A 59 -5.62 -11.21 -11.76
C THR A 59 -6.06 -10.80 -10.35
N ARG A 60 -7.28 -10.30 -10.20
CA ARG A 60 -7.84 -9.90 -8.89
C ARG A 60 -7.87 -11.07 -7.90
N SER A 61 -8.40 -12.22 -8.29
CA SER A 61 -8.46 -13.39 -7.40
C SER A 61 -7.09 -13.94 -7.04
N ARG A 62 -6.16 -13.94 -8.01
CA ARG A 62 -4.77 -14.37 -7.79
C ARG A 62 -4.04 -13.43 -6.82
N MET A 63 -4.18 -12.12 -7.00
CA MET A 63 -3.59 -11.12 -6.12
C MET A 63 -4.16 -11.18 -4.71
N GLN A 64 -5.48 -11.33 -4.57
CA GLN A 64 -6.10 -11.50 -3.25
C GLN A 64 -5.58 -12.75 -2.54
N SER A 65 -5.44 -13.86 -3.28
CA SER A 65 -4.86 -15.09 -2.74
C SER A 65 -3.42 -14.92 -2.28
N LEU A 66 -2.60 -14.20 -3.07
CA LEU A 66 -1.20 -13.90 -2.71
C LEU A 66 -1.12 -12.96 -1.50
N ALA A 67 -1.93 -11.91 -1.44
CA ALA A 67 -1.95 -10.99 -0.30
C ALA A 67 -2.33 -11.71 1.00
N ASN A 68 -3.34 -12.58 0.95
CA ASN A 68 -3.72 -13.41 2.08
C ASN A 68 -2.59 -14.37 2.50
N ALA A 69 -1.89 -14.96 1.53
CA ALA A 69 -0.77 -15.85 1.82
C ALA A 69 0.40 -15.12 2.48
N VAL A 70 0.75 -13.92 2.01
CA VAL A 70 1.77 -13.07 2.65
C VAL A 70 1.36 -12.76 4.08
N ARG A 71 0.14 -12.28 4.30
CA ARG A 71 -0.36 -11.98 5.65
C ARG A 71 -0.30 -13.17 6.60
N GLN A 72 -0.66 -14.36 6.13
CA GLN A 72 -0.60 -15.59 6.92
C GLN A 72 0.83 -16.09 7.15
N HIS A 73 1.73 -15.76 6.24
CA HIS A 73 3.14 -16.16 6.33
C HIS A 73 3.95 -15.25 7.25
N MET A 74 3.73 -13.94 7.17
CA MET A 74 4.44 -12.91 7.93
C MET A 74 3.88 -12.80 9.36
N THR A 75 4.21 -13.79 10.20
CA THR A 75 3.69 -13.91 11.59
C THR A 75 4.74 -13.64 12.65
N GLY A 76 5.98 -13.35 12.24
CA GLY A 76 7.10 -13.04 13.12
C GLY A 76 6.98 -11.66 13.76
N ARG A 77 8.01 -11.28 14.51
CA ARG A 77 8.08 -9.96 15.12
C ARG A 77 8.11 -8.87 14.05
N ILE A 78 7.37 -7.81 14.30
CA ILE A 78 7.50 -6.57 13.54
C ILE A 78 8.89 -6.00 13.85
N SER A 79 9.71 -5.85 12.80
CA SER A 79 11.03 -5.23 12.88
C SER A 79 11.01 -3.97 12.06
N PHE A 80 11.24 -2.83 12.69
CA PHE A 80 11.38 -1.55 11.99
C PHE A 80 12.87 -1.28 11.77
N GLY A 81 13.27 -0.99 10.55
CA GLY A 81 14.58 -0.43 10.28
C GLY A 81 15.48 -1.15 9.27
N GLU A 82 15.15 -2.34 8.82
CA GLU A 82 15.88 -3.02 7.74
C GLU A 82 14.98 -3.20 6.52
N TYR A 83 15.47 -2.77 5.36
CA TYR A 83 14.78 -3.01 4.10
C TYR A 83 15.27 -4.36 3.53
N MET A 84 14.53 -5.42 3.77
CA MET A 84 14.88 -6.77 3.31
C MET A 84 14.50 -7.02 1.85
N THR A 85 15.22 -7.95 1.20
CA THR A 85 14.76 -8.51 -0.08
C THR A 85 13.50 -9.36 0.14
N ALA A 86 12.70 -9.57 -0.91
CA ALA A 86 11.50 -10.40 -0.81
C ALA A 86 11.80 -11.82 -0.37
N SER A 87 12.91 -12.42 -0.86
CA SER A 87 13.31 -13.77 -0.46
C SER A 87 13.79 -13.84 0.99
N ALA A 88 14.48 -12.80 1.48
CA ALA A 88 14.88 -12.72 2.88
C ALA A 88 13.65 -12.56 3.81
N ALA A 89 12.70 -11.70 3.46
CA ALA A 89 11.44 -11.54 4.19
C ALA A 89 10.63 -12.85 4.21
N LEU A 90 10.57 -13.56 3.06
CA LEU A 90 9.93 -14.88 2.98
C LEU A 90 10.58 -15.87 3.93
N ALA A 91 11.91 -15.93 3.98
CA ALA A 91 12.65 -16.87 4.85
C ALA A 91 12.50 -16.48 6.34
N ALA A 92 12.62 -15.21 6.66
CA ALA A 92 12.52 -14.70 8.04
C ALA A 92 11.09 -14.78 8.60
N ARG A 93 10.07 -14.74 7.75
CA ARG A 93 8.63 -14.67 8.13
C ARG A 93 8.30 -13.50 9.05
N SER A 94 9.10 -12.45 8.99
CA SER A 94 9.02 -11.26 9.84
C SER A 94 9.33 -10.00 9.03
N GLY A 95 8.98 -8.86 9.55
CA GLY A 95 9.12 -7.56 8.94
C GLY A 95 7.89 -6.70 9.21
N ASP A 96 7.83 -5.56 8.58
CA ASP A 96 6.70 -4.64 8.67
C ASP A 96 5.90 -4.55 7.36
N CYS A 97 5.23 -3.43 7.14
CA CYS A 97 4.50 -3.19 5.90
C CYS A 97 5.42 -3.15 4.67
N THR A 98 6.69 -2.77 4.85
CA THR A 98 7.70 -2.70 3.79
C THR A 98 7.98 -4.09 3.22
N GLU A 99 8.38 -5.02 4.09
CA GLU A 99 8.67 -6.41 3.72
C GLU A 99 7.43 -7.12 3.16
N SER A 100 6.27 -6.86 3.73
CA SER A 100 4.99 -7.39 3.23
C SER A 100 4.68 -6.90 1.82
N ALA A 101 4.93 -5.62 1.53
CA ALA A 101 4.73 -5.04 0.19
C ALA A 101 5.76 -5.55 -0.82
N VAL A 102 7.04 -5.57 -0.45
CA VAL A 102 8.13 -6.08 -1.32
C VAL A 102 7.91 -7.55 -1.65
N LEU A 103 7.56 -8.37 -0.66
CA LEU A 103 7.25 -9.79 -0.86
C LEU A 103 6.03 -9.97 -1.77
N LEU A 104 4.93 -9.25 -1.53
CA LEU A 104 3.74 -9.35 -2.37
C LEU A 104 4.02 -8.93 -3.82
N ALA A 105 4.81 -7.88 -4.03
CA ALA A 105 5.21 -7.44 -5.37
C ALA A 105 6.05 -8.51 -6.09
N ALA A 106 7.01 -9.12 -5.39
CA ALA A 106 7.84 -10.20 -5.94
C ALA A 106 7.00 -11.43 -6.34
N LEU A 107 6.05 -11.83 -5.48
CA LEU A 107 5.14 -12.94 -5.77
C LEU A 107 4.25 -12.65 -6.98
N ALA A 108 3.73 -11.42 -7.10
CA ALA A 108 2.94 -10.99 -8.25
C ALA A 108 3.76 -11.07 -9.55
N ARG A 109 4.96 -10.47 -9.55
CA ARG A 109 5.88 -10.47 -10.70
C ARG A 109 6.31 -11.89 -11.09
N ALA A 110 6.59 -12.76 -10.12
CA ALA A 110 6.88 -14.18 -10.35
C ALA A 110 5.72 -14.94 -11.03
N ARG A 111 4.50 -14.39 -10.98
CA ARG A 111 3.32 -14.92 -11.67
C ARG A 111 2.95 -14.16 -12.95
N GLY A 112 3.85 -13.31 -13.45
CA GLY A 112 3.65 -12.51 -14.65
C GLY A 112 2.60 -11.41 -14.47
N ILE A 113 2.32 -10.97 -13.24
CA ILE A 113 1.41 -9.87 -12.95
C ILE A 113 2.26 -8.62 -12.71
N PRO A 114 2.15 -7.58 -13.57
CA PRO A 114 2.83 -6.33 -13.32
C PRO A 114 2.38 -5.74 -11.98
N ALA A 115 3.34 -5.46 -11.09
CA ALA A 115 3.07 -4.97 -9.75
C ALA A 115 4.07 -3.88 -9.37
N ARG A 116 3.56 -2.78 -8.80
CA ARG A 116 4.35 -1.65 -8.33
C ARG A 116 4.17 -1.49 -6.82
N VAL A 117 5.20 -1.06 -6.15
CA VAL A 117 5.17 -0.77 -4.73
C VAL A 117 4.74 0.69 -4.54
N VAL A 118 3.81 0.90 -3.64
CA VAL A 118 3.31 2.22 -3.28
C VAL A 118 3.72 2.52 -1.86
N SER A 119 4.27 3.69 -1.64
CA SER A 119 4.55 4.22 -0.31
C SER A 119 3.74 5.49 -0.06
N GLY A 120 3.31 5.66 1.18
CA GLY A 120 2.45 6.75 1.58
C GLY A 120 2.12 6.71 3.05
N ILE A 121 0.88 7.08 3.38
CA ILE A 121 0.36 6.99 4.73
C ILE A 121 -0.94 6.19 4.72
N ALA A 122 -1.20 5.46 5.80
CA ALA A 122 -2.46 4.78 6.02
C ALA A 122 -3.04 5.12 7.39
N TYR A 123 -4.36 5.29 7.43
CA TYR A 123 -5.09 5.51 8.67
C TYR A 123 -5.08 4.24 9.52
N SER A 124 -4.79 4.43 10.80
CA SER A 124 -4.90 3.37 11.80
C SER A 124 -5.67 3.88 13.01
N SER A 125 -6.63 3.10 13.49
CA SER A 125 -7.35 3.41 14.72
C SER A 125 -6.43 3.40 15.95
N ARG A 126 -5.34 2.61 15.88
CA ARG A 126 -4.30 2.58 16.91
C ARG A 126 -2.96 2.16 16.30
N PHE A 127 -1.92 2.94 16.54
CA PHE A 127 -0.56 2.66 16.10
C PHE A 127 0.44 3.15 17.16
N THR A 128 1.35 2.28 17.61
CA THR A 128 2.39 2.61 18.63
C THR A 128 1.87 3.35 19.86
N GLY A 129 0.68 2.95 20.35
CA GLY A 129 0.05 3.56 21.54
C GLY A 129 -0.79 4.81 21.25
N GLN A 130 -0.72 5.37 20.05
CA GLN A 130 -1.56 6.51 19.63
C GLN A 130 -2.82 6.03 18.93
N ALA A 131 -3.92 6.76 19.12
CA ALA A 131 -5.20 6.49 18.48
C ALA A 131 -5.43 7.45 17.29
N HIS A 132 -6.15 6.97 16.28
CA HIS A 132 -6.60 7.78 15.14
C HIS A 132 -5.48 8.52 14.39
N VAL A 133 -4.45 7.78 13.98
CA VAL A 133 -3.27 8.35 13.32
C VAL A 133 -3.16 7.92 11.87
N PHE A 134 -2.56 8.77 11.04
CA PHE A 134 -1.98 8.35 9.78
C PHE A 134 -0.51 8.01 10.00
N SER A 135 -0.13 6.79 9.70
CA SER A 135 1.25 6.31 9.84
C SER A 135 1.88 6.04 8.47
N PRO A 136 3.21 6.16 8.33
CA PRO A 136 3.91 5.70 7.13
C PRO A 136 3.51 4.26 6.81
N HIS A 137 3.24 3.98 5.54
CA HIS A 137 2.75 2.68 5.13
C HIS A 137 3.14 2.35 3.69
N MET A 138 3.28 1.05 3.40
CA MET A 138 3.58 0.53 2.07
C MET A 138 2.61 -0.58 1.69
N TRP A 139 2.22 -0.58 0.41
CA TRP A 139 1.33 -1.59 -0.18
C TRP A 139 1.66 -1.81 -1.66
N VAL A 140 0.89 -2.64 -2.33
CA VAL A 140 1.11 -2.99 -3.74
C VAL A 140 -0.05 -2.57 -4.60
N GLN A 141 0.25 -2.10 -5.81
CA GLN A 141 -0.72 -2.02 -6.88
C GLN A 141 -0.35 -3.00 -8.00
N ALA A 142 -1.32 -3.78 -8.46
CA ALA A 142 -1.16 -4.74 -9.55
C ALA A 142 -2.04 -4.37 -10.75
N TRP A 143 -1.49 -4.55 -11.95
CA TRP A 143 -2.21 -4.29 -13.20
C TRP A 143 -3.15 -5.46 -13.54
N ASP A 144 -4.45 -5.20 -13.65
CA ASP A 144 -5.46 -6.24 -13.96
C ASP A 144 -5.78 -6.38 -15.45
N GLY A 145 -5.06 -5.62 -16.30
CA GLY A 145 -5.31 -5.51 -17.74
C GLY A 145 -6.06 -4.24 -18.14
N LYS A 146 -6.68 -3.56 -17.16
CA LYS A 146 -7.48 -2.34 -17.39
C LYS A 146 -7.04 -1.18 -16.51
N ARG A 147 -6.67 -1.46 -15.26
CA ARG A 147 -6.29 -0.45 -14.26
C ARG A 147 -5.39 -1.05 -13.17
N TRP A 148 -4.73 -0.18 -12.42
CA TRP A 148 -4.00 -0.54 -11.20
C TRP A 148 -4.99 -0.75 -10.05
N ILE A 149 -4.90 -1.92 -9.41
CA ILE A 149 -5.72 -2.28 -8.25
C ILE A 149 -4.81 -2.44 -7.04
N SER A 150 -5.19 -1.80 -5.93
CA SER A 150 -4.42 -1.85 -4.68
C SER A 150 -4.72 -3.09 -3.85
N TYR A 151 -3.66 -3.64 -3.25
CA TYR A 151 -3.68 -4.77 -2.34
C TYR A 151 -2.74 -4.50 -1.18
N ASP A 152 -3.21 -4.71 0.03
CA ASP A 152 -2.43 -4.56 1.24
C ASP A 152 -2.38 -5.87 2.02
N ALA A 153 -1.17 -6.43 2.16
CA ALA A 153 -0.92 -7.63 2.95
C ALA A 153 -0.62 -7.28 4.42
N GLY A 154 -0.11 -6.10 4.70
CA GLY A 154 0.23 -5.65 6.05
C GLY A 154 -1.01 -5.41 6.92
N LEU A 155 -1.90 -4.53 6.51
CA LEU A 155 -3.16 -4.25 7.21
C LEU A 155 -4.27 -5.25 6.86
N GLY A 156 -4.08 -6.05 5.81
CA GLY A 156 -4.99 -7.13 5.40
C GLY A 156 -6.15 -6.70 4.52
N SER A 157 -6.41 -5.41 4.38
CA SER A 157 -7.36 -4.85 3.43
C SER A 157 -6.90 -3.48 2.97
N PHE A 158 -7.26 -3.14 1.74
CA PHE A 158 -7.07 -1.79 1.20
C PHE A 158 -8.40 -1.03 1.29
N ASP A 159 -8.35 0.18 1.82
CA ASP A 159 -9.50 1.07 1.96
C ASP A 159 -9.17 2.53 1.61
N ALA A 160 -10.11 3.43 1.82
CA ALA A 160 -9.96 4.86 1.57
C ALA A 160 -9.02 5.57 2.56
N GLY A 161 -8.57 4.90 3.61
CA GLY A 161 -7.58 5.42 4.54
C GLY A 161 -6.15 5.42 4.00
N HIS A 162 -5.91 4.86 2.79
CA HIS A 162 -4.58 4.79 2.17
C HIS A 162 -4.34 5.97 1.24
N ILE A 163 -3.37 6.81 1.55
CA ILE A 163 -2.98 7.99 0.76
C ILE A 163 -1.62 7.72 0.11
N ALA A 164 -1.60 7.50 -1.20
CA ALA A 164 -0.38 7.28 -1.96
C ALA A 164 0.40 8.59 -2.12
N LEU A 165 1.69 8.57 -1.81
CA LEU A 165 2.61 9.69 -1.97
C LEU A 165 3.68 9.41 -3.02
N HIS A 166 4.08 8.14 -3.17
CA HIS A 166 5.05 7.71 -4.16
C HIS A 166 4.71 6.33 -4.72
N VAL A 167 5.06 6.11 -5.99
CA VAL A 167 4.91 4.84 -6.69
C VAL A 167 6.25 4.47 -7.32
N GLY A 168 6.75 3.28 -7.00
CA GLY A 168 8.04 2.79 -7.46
C GLY A 168 8.07 1.29 -7.74
N ASP A 169 9.25 0.80 -8.08
CA ASP A 169 9.46 -0.63 -8.35
C ASP A 169 9.83 -1.45 -7.11
N GLY A 170 9.91 -0.80 -5.95
CA GLY A 170 10.29 -1.44 -4.69
C GLY A 170 11.78 -1.43 -4.42
N ASP A 171 12.57 -0.67 -5.18
CA ASP A 171 13.96 -0.38 -4.84
C ASP A 171 14.01 0.85 -3.92
N PRO A 172 14.59 0.77 -2.71
CA PRO A 172 14.69 1.90 -1.80
C PRO A 172 15.50 3.07 -2.36
N ALA A 173 16.45 2.83 -3.26
CA ALA A 173 17.21 3.90 -3.90
C ALA A 173 16.35 4.78 -4.81
N GLY A 174 15.25 4.24 -5.34
CA GLY A 174 14.28 4.97 -6.14
C GLY A 174 13.19 5.67 -5.31
N MET A 175 13.18 5.48 -4.00
CA MET A 175 12.20 6.14 -3.13
C MET A 175 12.74 7.47 -2.64
N PRO A 176 12.02 8.57 -2.86
CA PRO A 176 12.38 9.84 -2.24
C PRO A 176 12.37 9.71 -0.72
N PRO A 177 13.04 10.60 0.03
CA PRO A 177 12.98 10.62 1.49
C PRO A 177 11.55 10.91 1.96
N LEU A 178 10.70 9.88 1.85
CA LEU A 178 9.27 9.94 2.13
C LEU A 178 8.99 10.44 3.55
N LEU A 179 9.82 10.00 4.51
CA LEU A 179 9.69 10.43 5.91
C LEU A 179 9.89 11.93 6.11
N GLU A 180 10.80 12.56 5.34
CA GLU A 180 10.94 14.03 5.39
C GLU A 180 9.74 14.76 4.80
N GLY A 181 9.18 14.25 3.71
CA GLY A 181 7.95 14.78 3.12
C GLY A 181 6.77 14.65 4.08
N ILE A 182 6.59 13.47 4.68
CA ILE A 182 5.49 13.19 5.63
C ILE A 182 5.57 14.09 6.87
N ARG A 183 6.75 14.34 7.41
CA ARG A 183 6.93 15.23 8.58
C ARG A 183 6.44 16.67 8.35
N LYS A 184 6.39 17.11 7.10
CA LYS A 184 5.91 18.45 6.70
C LYS A 184 4.41 18.47 6.39
N LEU A 185 3.77 17.31 6.26
CA LEU A 185 2.33 17.22 5.99
C LEU A 185 1.52 17.47 7.26
N ARG A 186 0.51 18.32 7.13
CA ARG A 186 -0.54 18.47 8.14
C ARG A 186 -1.87 18.06 7.53
N ILE A 187 -2.52 17.07 8.11
CA ILE A 187 -3.90 16.74 7.77
C ILE A 187 -4.78 17.74 8.53
N LEU A 188 -5.39 18.64 7.79
CA LEU A 188 -6.25 19.68 8.35
C LEU A 188 -7.65 19.16 8.64
N ASP A 189 -8.13 18.26 7.77
CA ASP A 189 -9.45 17.64 7.89
C ASP A 189 -9.47 16.31 7.13
N ALA A 190 -10.27 15.36 7.61
CA ALA A 190 -10.52 14.10 6.94
C ALA A 190 -11.97 13.68 7.15
N TYR A 191 -12.73 13.52 6.08
CA TYR A 191 -14.12 13.11 6.15
C TYR A 191 -14.45 12.03 5.11
N ALA A 192 -15.34 11.13 5.47
CA ALA A 192 -15.99 10.21 4.55
C ALA A 192 -17.38 10.74 4.22
N PRO A 193 -17.71 11.05 2.95
CA PRO A 193 -19.07 11.44 2.60
C PRO A 193 -20.01 10.26 2.88
N VAL A 194 -21.08 10.51 3.64
CA VAL A 194 -22.15 9.54 3.85
C VAL A 194 -22.89 9.40 2.53
N SER A 195 -22.86 8.21 1.91
CA SER A 195 -23.70 7.93 0.76
C SER A 195 -25.17 7.91 1.21
N SER A 196 -26.01 8.69 0.58
CA SER A 196 -27.45 8.73 0.84
C SER A 196 -28.22 7.48 0.37
N GLU A 197 -27.54 6.46 -0.07
CA GLU A 197 -28.12 5.17 -0.47
C GLU A 197 -27.74 4.07 0.53
N GLY A 198 -28.68 3.75 1.42
CA GLY A 198 -28.60 2.60 2.32
C GLY A 198 -28.65 2.94 3.80
N ALA A 199 -29.80 3.36 4.28
CA ALA A 199 -30.12 3.32 5.71
C ALA A 199 -30.12 1.84 6.19
N GLY A 200 -29.02 1.38 6.74
CA GLY A 200 -28.94 0.01 7.28
C GLY A 200 -27.52 -0.52 7.49
N ALA A 201 -26.61 0.28 8.04
CA ALA A 201 -25.45 -0.22 8.78
C ALA A 201 -24.82 0.97 9.52
N ALA A 202 -24.60 0.83 10.81
CA ALA A 202 -24.05 1.86 11.67
C ALA A 202 -22.68 2.32 11.14
N GLY A 203 -22.64 3.47 10.49
CA GLY A 203 -21.41 4.11 10.06
C GLY A 203 -20.70 4.67 11.28
N HIS A 204 -19.48 4.24 11.52
CA HIS A 204 -18.59 4.93 12.44
C HIS A 204 -18.31 6.33 11.88
N VAL A 205 -18.91 7.31 12.46
CA VAL A 205 -18.54 8.72 12.28
C VAL A 205 -17.21 8.91 12.99
N VAL A 206 -16.14 9.17 12.23
CA VAL A 206 -14.86 9.58 12.81
C VAL A 206 -15.05 11.03 13.28
N PRO A 207 -14.92 11.35 14.57
CA PRO A 207 -15.07 12.73 15.04
C PRO A 207 -13.94 13.59 14.46
N SER A 208 -14.31 14.77 13.97
CA SER A 208 -13.37 15.81 13.52
C SER A 208 -12.38 16.13 14.64
N ALA A 209 -11.12 15.79 14.46
CA ALA A 209 -10.06 16.18 15.38
C ALA A 209 -9.65 17.62 15.08
N ARG A 210 -10.27 18.58 15.74
CA ARG A 210 -9.75 19.96 15.80
C ARG A 210 -8.49 19.94 16.65
N ALA A 211 -7.35 20.18 16.05
CA ALA A 211 -6.13 20.45 16.77
C ALA A 211 -6.22 21.83 17.42
N SER A 212 -6.41 21.88 18.74
CA SER A 212 -6.24 23.08 19.53
C SER A 212 -4.73 23.41 19.60
N SER A 213 -4.36 24.51 18.97
CA SER A 213 -3.05 25.15 19.16
C SER A 213 -3.13 26.08 20.35
N GLU A 214 -2.62 25.70 21.51
CA GLU A 214 -2.23 26.66 22.52
C GLU A 214 -0.75 27.01 22.38
N PRO A 215 -0.36 28.28 22.37
CA PRO A 215 1.03 28.67 22.45
C PRO A 215 1.46 28.63 23.90
N SER A 216 2.51 27.85 24.21
CA SER A 216 3.23 27.97 25.48
C SER A 216 4.11 29.20 25.43
N THR A 217 3.90 30.10 26.38
CA THR A 217 4.78 31.18 26.79
C THR A 217 6.09 30.66 27.34
#